data_94d7a27ade6ef24780d559846cd35c70
#
_entry.id   94d7a27ade6ef24780d559846cd35c70
#
_cell.length_a   1.000
_cell.length_b   1.000
_cell.length_c   1.000
_cell.angle_alpha   90.00
_cell.angle_beta   90.00
_cell.angle_gamma   90.00
#
_symmetry.space_group_name_H-M   'P 1'
#
loop_
_entity.id
_entity.type
_entity.pdbx_description
1 polymer ?
#
loop_
_entity_poly.entity_id
_entity_poly.type
_entity_poly.pdbx_seq_one_letter_code
_entity_poly.pdbx_strand_id
1 'polypeptide(L)'
;MRANPPAGGAARPTAPADPGVSFRLLGTLEIATEAGPLPLRGMNQRAVLAFLLLHANQVVATGDLMQVLWPNGDAPATARKVLQNTVSALRGVLAGGAVPTHVASLVSQAPGYMLRMAPGALDLERFRVLADQGREALAAGQPESAARLLRAALGLWRGRAAQELAESGVEWPQLAVVDSARTAAFEDYCDAELRNGRHHEVIGGLEAGAAAEPSRERSCHLLMLALYRAGHQAEALRAYERLHQQLSKDFGVQPGREVRDLHQAIINQDPALLPSDGPDIDFSSPSDPELDLLFALLALVQRQRRPHVVTLAGGPGGGQGWLLSELASTLRQDGQVTVWHVRTGPDGAALGDDLRAALRRATPYRPLVVVAENLHDVGGGVPECVGEVIRTAGRTPLLVVLTARAEPESLWPGWNAAVPWSTTIMV
;
A
#
# COMPACT_ATOMS: atom_id res chain seq x y z
N MET A 1 -28.14 -43.78 18.24
CA MET A 1 -28.10 -42.47 17.60
C MET A 1 -27.29 -41.53 18.50
N ARG A 2 -26.00 -41.40 18.25
CA ARG A 2 -25.10 -40.51 19.01
C ARG A 2 -24.78 -39.31 18.13
N ALA A 3 -25.13 -38.12 18.60
CA ALA A 3 -24.89 -36.85 17.91
C ALA A 3 -23.38 -36.52 17.95
N ASN A 4 -22.86 -36.15 16.80
CA ASN A 4 -21.50 -35.64 16.60
C ASN A 4 -21.44 -34.17 17.02
N PRO A 5 -20.43 -33.68 17.77
CA PRO A 5 -20.28 -32.28 18.08
C PRO A 5 -19.70 -31.50 16.87
N PRO A 6 -20.00 -30.21 16.72
CA PRO A 6 -19.56 -29.42 15.59
C PRO A 6 -18.04 -29.15 15.65
N ALA A 7 -17.42 -29.19 14.47
CA ALA A 7 -16.01 -28.90 14.24
C ALA A 7 -15.62 -27.52 14.72
N GLY A 8 -14.47 -27.48 15.42
CA GLY A 8 -13.91 -26.29 16.01
C GLY A 8 -13.59 -25.20 15.00
N GLY A 9 -14.00 -23.98 15.33
CA GLY A 9 -13.61 -22.77 14.64
C GLY A 9 -12.10 -22.57 14.76
N ALA A 10 -11.45 -22.34 13.62
CA ALA A 10 -10.05 -21.95 13.54
C ALA A 10 -9.85 -20.66 14.34
N ALA A 11 -9.07 -20.74 15.40
CA ALA A 11 -8.68 -19.58 16.20
C ALA A 11 -7.90 -18.61 15.29
N ARG A 12 -8.39 -17.39 15.16
CA ARG A 12 -7.63 -16.27 14.60
C ARG A 12 -6.33 -16.15 15.40
N PRO A 13 -5.16 -15.99 14.73
CA PRO A 13 -3.92 -15.71 15.45
C PRO A 13 -4.08 -14.33 16.12
N THR A 14 -4.23 -14.33 17.43
CA THR A 14 -4.10 -13.14 18.26
C THR A 14 -2.68 -12.63 18.10
N ALA A 15 -2.53 -11.35 17.71
CA ALA A 15 -1.24 -10.68 17.77
C ALA A 15 -0.64 -10.92 19.18
N PRO A 16 0.66 -11.27 19.28
CA PRO A 16 1.27 -11.48 20.58
C PRO A 16 1.14 -10.21 21.39
N ALA A 17 0.64 -10.33 22.62
CA ALA A 17 0.55 -9.22 23.56
C ALA A 17 1.92 -8.56 23.68
N ASP A 18 1.98 -7.24 23.64
CA ASP A 18 3.21 -6.47 23.77
C ASP A 18 3.82 -6.81 25.16
N PRO A 19 5.01 -7.42 25.24
CA PRO A 19 5.51 -7.96 26.50
C PRO A 19 6.00 -6.88 27.49
N GLY A 20 5.60 -5.59 27.30
CA GLY A 20 6.08 -4.47 28.11
C GLY A 20 7.56 -4.14 27.92
N VAL A 21 8.31 -5.06 27.28
CA VAL A 21 9.73 -4.91 26.95
C VAL A 21 9.94 -5.26 25.49
N SER A 22 10.59 -4.39 24.73
CA SER A 22 10.94 -4.61 23.33
C SER A 22 12.41 -4.34 23.06
N PHE A 23 13.03 -5.25 22.31
CA PHE A 23 14.39 -5.07 21.78
C PHE A 23 14.27 -4.48 20.38
N ARG A 24 14.91 -3.34 20.19
CA ARG A 24 14.81 -2.55 18.98
C ARG A 24 16.16 -2.50 18.28
N LEU A 25 16.25 -3.15 17.13
CA LEU A 25 17.44 -3.21 16.28
C LEU A 25 17.27 -2.38 14.98
N LEU A 26 16.02 -2.14 14.55
CA LEU A 26 15.69 -1.45 13.31
C LEU A 26 15.75 0.07 13.47
N GLY A 27 16.95 0.58 13.64
CA GLY A 27 17.32 1.95 13.97
C GLY A 27 18.42 1.96 15.01
N THR A 28 18.47 2.96 15.89
CA THR A 28 19.33 2.96 17.07
C THR A 28 18.98 1.77 17.98
N LEU A 29 20.02 1.03 18.42
CA LEU A 29 19.86 -0.12 19.28
C LEU A 29 19.34 0.28 20.67
N GLU A 30 18.21 -0.32 21.07
CA GLU A 30 17.53 0.05 22.29
C GLU A 30 16.84 -1.16 22.93
N ILE A 31 16.86 -1.23 24.26
CA ILE A 31 15.98 -2.10 25.04
C ILE A 31 14.94 -1.18 25.67
N ALA A 32 13.75 -1.13 25.08
CA ALA A 32 12.65 -0.27 25.54
C ALA A 32 11.81 -1.01 26.58
N THR A 33 11.50 -0.34 27.70
CA THR A 33 10.61 -0.82 28.75
C THR A 33 9.53 0.22 29.04
N GLU A 34 8.52 -0.13 29.82
CA GLU A 34 7.49 0.83 30.25
C GLU A 34 8.09 2.02 31.03
N ALA A 35 9.19 1.80 31.76
CA ALA A 35 9.90 2.84 32.52
C ALA A 35 10.86 3.68 31.67
N GLY A 36 11.01 3.35 30.35
CA GLY A 36 11.95 3.98 29.44
C GLY A 36 13.06 3.04 28.97
N PRO A 37 14.01 3.55 28.15
CA PRO A 37 15.08 2.73 27.60
C PRO A 37 16.12 2.37 28.65
N LEU A 38 16.60 1.11 28.61
CA LEU A 38 17.67 0.66 29.49
C LEU A 38 19.03 1.15 29.00
N PRO A 39 19.92 1.58 29.90
CA PRO A 39 21.21 2.13 29.52
C PRO A 39 22.18 1.05 29.03
N LEU A 40 22.60 1.16 27.76
CA LEU A 40 23.69 0.38 27.19
C LEU A 40 24.98 1.22 27.21
N ARG A 41 25.94 0.79 28.00
CA ARG A 41 27.20 1.55 28.24
C ARG A 41 28.30 1.10 27.29
N GLY A 42 28.71 2.01 26.42
CA GLY A 42 29.84 1.81 25.51
C GLY A 42 29.57 0.92 24.31
N MET A 43 30.46 1.00 23.33
CA MET A 43 30.29 0.35 22.03
C MET A 43 30.33 -1.18 22.11
N ASN A 44 31.19 -1.74 22.99
CA ASN A 44 31.31 -3.19 23.14
C ASN A 44 30.00 -3.85 23.57
N GLN A 45 29.24 -3.23 24.51
CA GLN A 45 27.94 -3.77 24.92
C GLN A 45 26.94 -3.71 23.77
N ARG A 46 26.91 -2.60 23.01
CA ARG A 46 26.04 -2.44 21.85
C ARG A 46 26.38 -3.44 20.75
N ALA A 47 27.64 -3.62 20.41
CA ALA A 47 28.10 -4.56 19.41
C ALA A 47 27.75 -6.02 19.77
N VAL A 48 28.06 -6.45 20.99
CA VAL A 48 27.76 -7.81 21.44
C VAL A 48 26.25 -8.04 21.48
N LEU A 49 25.46 -7.08 22.00
CA LEU A 49 24.00 -7.22 22.05
C LEU A 49 23.40 -7.25 20.65
N ALA A 50 23.77 -6.35 19.75
CA ALA A 50 23.27 -6.30 18.38
C ALA A 50 23.57 -7.61 17.63
N PHE A 51 24.78 -8.14 17.76
CA PHE A 51 25.16 -9.41 17.14
C PHE A 51 24.36 -10.59 17.70
N LEU A 52 24.14 -10.62 19.01
CA LEU A 52 23.29 -11.65 19.64
C LEU A 52 21.81 -11.51 19.22
N LEU A 53 21.32 -10.29 19.02
CA LEU A 53 19.95 -10.04 18.51
C LEU A 53 19.78 -10.50 17.05
N LEU A 54 20.80 -10.30 16.21
CA LEU A 54 20.82 -10.82 14.83
C LEU A 54 20.74 -12.35 14.79
N HIS A 55 21.25 -13.01 15.86
CA HIS A 55 21.27 -14.47 16.03
C HIS A 55 20.39 -14.91 17.23
N ALA A 56 19.27 -14.19 17.47
CA ALA A 56 18.37 -14.50 18.58
C ALA A 56 17.97 -15.99 18.57
N ASN A 57 17.99 -16.59 19.77
CA ASN A 57 17.70 -18.01 19.97
C ASN A 57 18.69 -18.99 19.33
N GLN A 58 19.87 -18.52 18.88
CA GLN A 58 20.96 -19.34 18.36
C GLN A 58 22.20 -19.20 19.24
N VAL A 59 23.02 -20.25 19.25
CA VAL A 59 24.33 -20.20 19.96
C VAL A 59 25.33 -19.49 19.09
N VAL A 60 25.88 -18.38 19.57
CA VAL A 60 26.96 -17.63 18.95
C VAL A 60 28.27 -18.04 19.59
N ALA A 61 29.24 -18.50 18.81
CA ALA A 61 30.52 -18.95 19.34
C ALA A 61 31.31 -17.77 19.92
N THR A 62 32.11 -18.08 20.94
CA THR A 62 32.99 -17.07 21.58
C THR A 62 33.94 -16.43 20.56
N GLY A 63 34.42 -17.20 19.58
CA GLY A 63 35.28 -16.71 18.51
C GLY A 63 34.61 -15.64 17.65
N ASP A 64 33.33 -15.85 17.27
CA ASP A 64 32.57 -14.90 16.47
C ASP A 64 32.34 -13.58 17.25
N LEU A 65 31.99 -13.67 18.53
CA LEU A 65 31.86 -12.48 19.38
C LEU A 65 33.19 -11.73 19.59
N MET A 66 34.31 -12.43 19.61
CA MET A 66 35.61 -11.79 19.61
C MET A 66 35.93 -11.06 18.30
N GLN A 67 35.57 -11.68 17.17
CA GLN A 67 35.71 -11.04 15.85
C GLN A 67 34.81 -9.82 15.69
N VAL A 68 33.62 -9.82 16.30
CA VAL A 68 32.74 -8.66 16.39
C VAL A 68 33.39 -7.47 17.09
N LEU A 69 34.13 -7.72 18.17
CA LEU A 69 34.79 -6.68 18.95
C LEU A 69 36.13 -6.25 18.36
N TRP A 70 36.81 -7.13 17.62
CA TRP A 70 38.13 -6.87 16.99
C TRP A 70 38.13 -7.42 15.55
N PRO A 71 37.48 -6.72 14.61
CA PRO A 71 37.30 -7.21 13.25
C PRO A 71 38.62 -7.32 12.47
N ASN A 72 39.64 -6.52 12.83
CA ASN A 72 40.95 -6.48 12.17
C ASN A 72 41.92 -7.51 12.73
N GLY A 73 41.52 -8.35 13.67
CA GLY A 73 42.40 -9.35 14.29
C GLY A 73 43.36 -8.83 15.33
N ASP A 74 43.22 -7.56 15.73
CA ASP A 74 44.06 -6.85 16.73
C ASP A 74 43.59 -7.10 18.18
N ALA A 75 43.03 -8.26 18.44
CA ALA A 75 42.51 -8.64 19.73
C ALA A 75 43.65 -8.72 20.79
N PRO A 76 43.57 -7.95 21.91
CA PRO A 76 44.57 -7.97 22.95
C PRO A 76 44.60 -9.32 23.69
N ALA A 77 45.69 -9.64 24.38
CA ALA A 77 45.79 -10.87 25.19
C ALA A 77 44.65 -11.00 26.23
N THR A 78 44.04 -9.86 26.62
CA THR A 78 42.91 -9.80 27.57
C THR A 78 41.55 -9.86 26.89
N ALA A 79 41.46 -10.05 25.58
CA ALA A 79 40.23 -9.99 24.79
C ALA A 79 39.11 -10.88 25.35
N ARG A 80 39.44 -12.12 25.71
CA ARG A 80 38.45 -13.07 26.33
C ARG A 80 37.88 -12.52 27.64
N LYS A 81 38.70 -11.85 28.48
CA LYS A 81 38.26 -11.23 29.73
C LYS A 81 37.37 -10.02 29.46
N VAL A 82 37.68 -9.23 28.45
CA VAL A 82 36.86 -8.08 28.02
C VAL A 82 35.48 -8.58 27.55
N LEU A 83 35.41 -9.61 26.72
CA LEU A 83 34.14 -10.23 26.32
C LEU A 83 33.35 -10.74 27.52
N GLN A 84 34.00 -11.48 28.46
CA GLN A 84 33.34 -11.97 29.67
C GLN A 84 32.75 -10.84 30.52
N ASN A 85 33.49 -9.75 30.67
CA ASN A 85 33.03 -8.56 31.40
C ASN A 85 31.85 -7.91 30.68
N THR A 86 31.90 -7.81 29.35
CA THR A 86 30.80 -7.29 28.53
C THR A 86 29.53 -8.12 28.67
N VAL A 87 29.64 -9.45 28.59
CA VAL A 87 28.53 -10.39 28.81
C VAL A 87 27.98 -10.26 30.23
N SER A 88 28.85 -10.16 31.23
CA SER A 88 28.42 -9.98 32.62
C SER A 88 27.68 -8.66 32.84
N ALA A 89 28.15 -7.58 32.21
CA ALA A 89 27.47 -6.28 32.25
C ALA A 89 26.12 -6.31 31.55
N LEU A 90 26.00 -6.96 30.37
CA LEU A 90 24.72 -7.17 29.68
C LEU A 90 23.75 -8.00 30.52
N ARG A 91 24.22 -9.05 31.19
CA ARG A 91 23.39 -9.79 32.15
C ARG A 91 22.89 -8.91 33.28
N GLY A 92 23.74 -8.03 33.80
CA GLY A 92 23.34 -7.04 34.80
C GLY A 92 22.22 -6.11 34.33
N VAL A 93 22.30 -5.64 33.07
CA VAL A 93 21.25 -4.80 32.45
C VAL A 93 19.95 -5.59 32.32
N LEU A 94 20.01 -6.83 31.85
CA LEU A 94 18.82 -7.68 31.67
C LEU A 94 18.24 -8.16 33.01
N ALA A 95 19.07 -8.44 34.02
CA ALA A 95 18.62 -8.97 35.32
C ALA A 95 18.18 -7.87 36.29
N GLY A 96 18.30 -6.59 35.95
CA GLY A 96 17.97 -5.46 36.83
C GLY A 96 16.47 -5.27 37.14
N GLY A 97 15.64 -6.30 36.89
CA GLY A 97 14.21 -6.33 37.20
C GLY A 97 13.30 -5.74 36.11
N ALA A 98 13.89 -5.02 35.16
CA ALA A 98 13.12 -4.39 34.06
C ALA A 98 12.82 -5.36 32.90
N VAL A 99 13.60 -6.45 32.75
CA VAL A 99 13.40 -7.46 31.70
C VAL A 99 13.07 -8.80 32.36
N PRO A 100 11.82 -9.31 32.22
CA PRO A 100 11.47 -10.62 32.73
C PRO A 100 12.30 -11.73 32.04
N THR A 101 12.76 -12.71 32.77
CA THR A 101 13.62 -13.80 32.25
C THR A 101 12.95 -14.65 31.17
N HIS A 102 11.62 -14.68 31.15
CA HIS A 102 10.85 -15.33 30.09
C HIS A 102 10.78 -14.53 28.81
N VAL A 103 11.00 -13.19 28.87
CA VAL A 103 11.06 -12.31 27.69
C VAL A 103 12.45 -12.36 27.06
N ALA A 104 13.51 -12.19 27.86
CA ALA A 104 14.88 -12.34 27.38
C ALA A 104 15.84 -12.81 28.46
N SER A 105 16.78 -13.70 28.10
CA SER A 105 17.86 -14.15 28.99
C SER A 105 19.13 -14.49 28.21
N LEU A 106 20.27 -13.99 28.70
CA LEU A 106 21.59 -14.26 28.12
C LEU A 106 22.25 -15.43 28.83
N VAL A 107 22.27 -16.60 28.19
CA VAL A 107 22.79 -17.84 28.76
C VAL A 107 24.14 -18.20 28.16
N SER A 108 24.99 -18.88 28.99
CA SER A 108 26.21 -19.52 28.47
C SER A 108 25.82 -20.90 27.94
N GLN A 109 26.16 -21.21 26.72
CA GLN A 109 25.96 -22.48 26.08
C GLN A 109 27.15 -22.74 25.15
N ALA A 110 27.87 -23.86 25.43
CA ALA A 110 29.05 -24.19 24.62
C ALA A 110 28.70 -24.28 23.13
N PRO A 111 29.51 -23.70 22.22
CA PRO A 111 30.83 -23.09 22.45
C PRO A 111 30.82 -21.58 22.74
N GLY A 112 29.71 -20.99 23.16
CA GLY A 112 29.64 -19.54 23.37
C GLY A 112 28.45 -19.08 24.22
N TYR A 113 27.64 -18.20 23.66
CA TYR A 113 26.53 -17.56 24.35
C TYR A 113 25.28 -17.57 23.45
N MET A 114 24.09 -17.60 24.08
CA MET A 114 22.82 -17.49 23.38
C MET A 114 21.93 -16.47 24.10
N LEU A 115 21.38 -15.54 23.35
CA LEU A 115 20.31 -14.67 23.82
C LEU A 115 18.97 -15.36 23.52
N ARG A 116 18.35 -15.95 24.56
CA ARG A 116 17.01 -16.49 24.47
C ARG A 116 16.01 -15.35 24.50
N MET A 117 15.05 -15.37 23.60
CA MET A 117 14.04 -14.33 23.47
C MET A 117 12.65 -14.94 23.28
N ALA A 118 11.66 -14.32 23.87
CA ALA A 118 10.26 -14.64 23.60
C ALA A 118 9.87 -14.19 22.17
N PRO A 119 8.94 -14.90 21.52
CA PRO A 119 8.39 -14.50 20.23
C PRO A 119 7.82 -13.07 20.29
N GLY A 120 8.14 -12.26 19.30
CA GLY A 120 7.66 -10.88 19.20
C GLY A 120 8.36 -9.84 20.07
N ALA A 121 9.34 -10.24 20.90
CA ALA A 121 10.10 -9.30 21.73
C ALA A 121 11.13 -8.48 20.92
N LEU A 122 11.50 -8.93 19.72
CA LEU A 122 12.45 -8.26 18.81
C LEU A 122 11.73 -7.64 17.62
N ASP A 123 11.97 -6.37 17.35
CA ASP A 123 11.40 -5.65 16.20
C ASP A 123 11.80 -6.27 14.86
N LEU A 124 13.02 -6.78 14.71
CA LEU A 124 13.47 -7.50 13.51
C LEU A 124 12.66 -8.78 13.24
N GLU A 125 12.30 -9.54 14.30
CA GLU A 125 11.45 -10.72 14.15
C GLU A 125 10.03 -10.32 13.72
N ARG A 126 9.44 -9.32 14.37
CA ARG A 126 8.13 -8.77 14.00
C ARG A 126 8.11 -8.25 12.56
N PHE A 127 9.17 -7.53 12.16
CA PHE A 127 9.33 -7.08 10.78
C PHE A 127 9.30 -8.24 9.79
N ARG A 128 10.10 -9.29 10.03
CA ARG A 128 10.17 -10.46 9.16
C ARG A 128 8.80 -11.15 9.03
N VAL A 129 8.14 -11.38 10.14
CA VAL A 129 6.80 -12.01 10.16
C VAL A 129 5.79 -11.19 9.36
N LEU A 130 5.73 -9.87 9.57
CA LEU A 130 4.80 -8.99 8.86
C LEU A 130 5.16 -8.88 7.36
N ALA A 131 6.44 -8.81 7.02
CA ALA A 131 6.89 -8.75 5.62
C ALA A 131 6.58 -10.05 4.88
N ASP A 132 6.78 -11.22 5.52
CA ASP A 132 6.45 -12.52 4.95
C ASP A 132 4.94 -12.67 4.72
N GLN A 133 4.13 -12.33 5.73
CA GLN A 133 2.66 -12.31 5.59
C GLN A 133 2.18 -11.35 4.50
N GLY A 134 2.84 -10.19 4.36
CA GLY A 134 2.56 -9.24 3.29
C GLY A 134 2.85 -9.82 1.91
N ARG A 135 3.97 -10.52 1.74
CA ARG A 135 4.32 -11.22 0.49
C ARG A 135 3.35 -12.36 0.17
N GLU A 136 2.97 -13.13 1.17
CA GLU A 136 1.97 -14.19 1.01
C GLU A 136 0.62 -13.63 0.56
N ALA A 137 0.17 -12.53 1.18
CA ALA A 137 -1.06 -11.84 0.79
C ALA A 137 -0.97 -11.30 -0.66
N LEU A 138 0.19 -10.74 -1.05
CA LEU A 138 0.42 -10.24 -2.41
C LEU A 138 0.38 -11.39 -3.44
N ALA A 139 0.99 -12.52 -3.12
CA ALA A 139 0.96 -13.72 -3.95
C ALA A 139 -0.44 -14.34 -4.05
N ALA A 140 -1.25 -14.21 -2.99
CA ALA A 140 -2.64 -14.64 -2.95
C ALA A 140 -3.62 -13.67 -3.66
N GLY A 141 -3.12 -12.60 -4.31
CA GLY A 141 -3.97 -11.62 -5.00
C GLY A 141 -4.76 -10.71 -4.05
N GLN A 142 -4.26 -10.49 -2.83
CA GLN A 142 -4.89 -9.63 -1.81
C GLN A 142 -4.07 -8.35 -1.56
N PRO A 143 -3.98 -7.44 -2.55
CA PRO A 143 -3.06 -6.29 -2.48
C PRO A 143 -3.40 -5.32 -1.34
N GLU A 144 -4.67 -5.16 -0.95
CA GLU A 144 -5.07 -4.31 0.18
C GLU A 144 -4.52 -4.84 1.51
N SER A 145 -4.64 -6.16 1.74
CA SER A 145 -4.07 -6.82 2.93
C SER A 145 -2.55 -6.76 2.92
N ALA A 146 -1.92 -6.98 1.76
CA ALA A 146 -0.47 -6.90 1.58
C ALA A 146 0.05 -5.51 1.93
N ALA A 147 -0.54 -4.46 1.36
CA ALA A 147 -0.15 -3.07 1.62
C ALA A 147 -0.24 -2.72 3.11
N ARG A 148 -1.30 -3.14 3.80
CA ARG A 148 -1.48 -2.91 5.24
C ARG A 148 -0.40 -3.60 6.07
N LEU A 149 -0.08 -4.87 5.78
CA LEU A 149 0.93 -5.67 6.50
C LEU A 149 2.34 -5.12 6.25
N LEU A 150 2.68 -4.82 5.00
CA LEU A 150 3.98 -4.28 4.61
C LEU A 150 4.20 -2.86 5.15
N ARG A 151 3.17 -2.01 5.17
CA ARG A 151 3.22 -0.71 5.83
C ARG A 151 3.48 -0.83 7.32
N ALA A 152 2.83 -1.79 8.00
CA ALA A 152 3.07 -2.07 9.41
C ALA A 152 4.51 -2.60 9.65
N ALA A 153 5.04 -3.45 8.77
CA ALA A 153 6.42 -3.92 8.82
C ALA A 153 7.42 -2.78 8.69
N LEU A 154 7.24 -1.93 7.67
CA LEU A 154 8.09 -0.76 7.42
C LEU A 154 8.01 0.28 8.53
N GLY A 155 6.87 0.41 9.20
CA GLY A 155 6.67 1.28 10.36
C GLY A 155 7.49 0.90 11.61
N LEU A 156 8.07 -0.30 11.66
CA LEU A 156 8.99 -0.70 12.72
C LEU A 156 10.39 -0.08 12.57
N TRP A 157 10.72 0.42 11.38
CA TRP A 157 12.02 1.02 11.10
C TRP A 157 12.08 2.49 11.53
N ARG A 158 13.10 2.82 12.35
CA ARG A 158 13.39 4.16 12.88
C ARG A 158 14.66 4.76 12.27
N GLY A 159 15.43 3.97 11.50
CA GLY A 159 16.68 4.32 10.85
C GLY A 159 17.32 3.09 10.20
N ARG A 160 18.61 3.10 9.93
CA ARG A 160 19.38 1.91 9.54
C ARG A 160 19.48 0.93 10.71
N ALA A 161 19.55 -0.38 10.41
CA ALA A 161 19.71 -1.37 11.47
C ALA A 161 20.98 -1.12 12.29
N ALA A 162 20.86 -1.07 13.62
CA ALA A 162 21.93 -0.74 14.56
C ALA A 162 22.76 0.49 14.12
N GLN A 163 22.09 1.59 13.80
CA GLN A 163 22.63 2.76 13.13
C GLN A 163 23.94 3.28 13.76
N GLU A 164 24.03 3.33 15.09
CA GLU A 164 25.23 3.81 15.79
C GLU A 164 26.46 2.93 15.58
N LEU A 165 26.27 1.63 15.30
CA LEU A 165 27.38 0.73 14.97
C LEU A 165 27.88 1.03 13.55
N ALA A 166 26.97 1.22 12.59
CA ALA A 166 27.34 1.60 11.24
C ALA A 166 28.07 2.97 11.20
N GLU A 167 27.61 3.96 11.97
CA GLU A 167 28.27 5.26 12.13
C GLU A 167 29.65 5.16 12.77
N SER A 168 29.90 4.12 13.57
CA SER A 168 31.20 3.82 14.16
C SER A 168 32.11 2.97 13.26
N GLY A 169 31.73 2.75 11.99
CA GLY A 169 32.50 2.00 11.01
C GLY A 169 32.35 0.47 11.11
N VAL A 170 31.31 -0.02 11.80
CA VAL A 170 31.02 -1.46 11.88
C VAL A 170 30.25 -1.88 10.63
N GLU A 171 30.86 -2.71 9.80
CA GLU A 171 30.26 -3.25 8.56
C GLU A 171 30.08 -4.77 8.68
N TRP A 172 28.97 -5.19 9.25
CA TRP A 172 28.64 -6.61 9.29
C TRP A 172 27.75 -6.98 8.10
N PRO A 173 28.08 -8.08 7.36
CA PRO A 173 27.22 -8.57 6.27
C PRO A 173 25.78 -8.81 6.71
N GLN A 174 25.57 -9.23 7.96
CA GLN A 174 24.26 -9.48 8.52
C GLN A 174 23.39 -8.21 8.59
N LEU A 175 23.97 -7.04 8.91
CA LEU A 175 23.25 -5.77 8.90
C LEU A 175 22.88 -5.35 7.48
N ALA A 176 23.77 -5.55 6.51
CA ALA A 176 23.48 -5.30 5.11
C ALA A 176 22.33 -6.16 4.59
N VAL A 177 22.26 -7.44 5.02
CA VAL A 177 21.12 -8.32 4.70
C VAL A 177 19.81 -7.79 5.31
N VAL A 178 19.85 -7.27 6.54
CA VAL A 178 18.66 -6.69 7.19
C VAL A 178 18.21 -5.42 6.47
N ASP A 179 19.13 -4.51 6.11
CA ASP A 179 18.81 -3.30 5.35
C ASP A 179 18.26 -3.65 3.94
N SER A 180 18.84 -4.66 3.27
CA SER A 180 18.33 -5.16 1.98
C SER A 180 16.91 -5.75 2.09
N ALA A 181 16.59 -6.42 3.21
CA ALA A 181 15.24 -6.91 3.47
C ALA A 181 14.21 -5.76 3.63
N ARG A 182 14.64 -4.62 4.18
CA ARG A 182 13.82 -3.40 4.22
C ARG A 182 13.48 -2.90 2.81
N THR A 183 14.50 -2.80 1.95
CA THR A 183 14.31 -2.36 0.55
C THR A 183 13.37 -3.31 -0.18
N ALA A 184 13.54 -4.63 -0.01
CA ALA A 184 12.65 -5.62 -0.61
C ALA A 184 11.20 -5.50 -0.11
N ALA A 185 10.99 -5.31 1.20
CA ALA A 185 9.65 -5.09 1.76
C ALA A 185 9.01 -3.78 1.28
N PHE A 186 9.82 -2.74 1.05
CA PHE A 186 9.34 -1.48 0.46
C PHE A 186 8.92 -1.66 -0.99
N GLU A 187 9.67 -2.43 -1.80
CA GLU A 187 9.29 -2.77 -3.17
C GLU A 187 7.99 -3.59 -3.21
N ASP A 188 7.85 -4.57 -2.31
CA ASP A 188 6.61 -5.35 -2.19
C ASP A 188 5.42 -4.45 -1.79
N TYR A 189 5.64 -3.48 -0.89
CA TYR A 189 4.64 -2.47 -0.54
C TYR A 189 4.24 -1.61 -1.75
N CYS A 190 5.22 -1.15 -2.53
CA CYS A 190 4.95 -0.38 -3.73
C CYS A 190 4.18 -1.20 -4.78
N ASP A 191 4.52 -2.47 -4.98
CA ASP A 191 3.78 -3.37 -5.87
C ASP A 191 2.32 -3.53 -5.40
N ALA A 192 2.10 -3.73 -4.09
CA ALA A 192 0.76 -3.81 -3.52
C ALA A 192 -0.05 -2.51 -3.76
N GLU A 193 0.55 -1.34 -3.53
CA GLU A 193 -0.11 -0.05 -3.76
C GLU A 193 -0.39 0.22 -5.25
N LEU A 194 0.51 -0.21 -6.14
CA LEU A 194 0.30 -0.14 -7.59
C LEU A 194 -0.87 -1.03 -8.04
N ARG A 195 -1.03 -2.22 -7.46
CA ARG A 195 -2.18 -3.10 -7.72
C ARG A 195 -3.47 -2.54 -7.15
N ASN A 196 -3.40 -1.78 -6.06
CA ASN A 196 -4.54 -1.05 -5.48
C ASN A 196 -4.86 0.26 -6.24
N GLY A 197 -4.16 0.60 -7.33
CA GLY A 197 -4.34 1.86 -8.07
C GLY A 197 -3.78 3.10 -7.39
N ARG A 198 -3.11 2.98 -6.23
CA ARG A 198 -2.54 4.10 -5.45
C ARG A 198 -1.12 4.48 -5.90
N HIS A 199 -0.90 4.56 -7.23
CA HIS A 199 0.39 4.81 -7.84
C HIS A 199 1.02 6.16 -7.43
N HIS A 200 0.23 7.20 -7.17
CA HIS A 200 0.76 8.52 -6.75
C HIS A 200 1.43 8.49 -5.37
N GLU A 201 0.99 7.60 -4.45
CA GLU A 201 1.51 7.54 -3.09
C GLU A 201 2.94 6.99 -3.00
N VAL A 202 3.34 6.21 -3.99
CA VAL A 202 4.64 5.49 -3.96
C VAL A 202 5.74 6.17 -4.78
N ILE A 203 5.41 7.12 -5.68
CA ILE A 203 6.39 7.75 -6.59
C ILE A 203 7.56 8.36 -5.82
N GLY A 204 7.30 9.23 -4.85
CA GLY A 204 8.37 9.91 -4.11
C GLY A 204 9.29 8.95 -3.35
N GLY A 205 8.73 7.88 -2.78
CA GLY A 205 9.52 6.83 -2.12
C GLY A 205 10.37 6.02 -3.09
N LEU A 206 9.82 5.69 -4.27
CA LEU A 206 10.54 4.98 -5.32
C LEU A 206 11.63 5.84 -5.96
N GLU A 207 11.41 7.14 -6.12
CA GLU A 207 12.45 8.08 -6.58
C GLU A 207 13.63 8.15 -5.60
N ALA A 208 13.34 8.26 -4.30
CA ALA A 208 14.36 8.24 -3.26
C ALA A 208 15.12 6.91 -3.24
N GLY A 209 14.42 5.78 -3.38
CA GLY A 209 15.03 4.45 -3.46
C GLY A 209 15.93 4.29 -4.69
N ALA A 210 15.46 4.70 -5.88
CA ALA A 210 16.24 4.67 -7.11
C ALA A 210 17.46 5.61 -7.07
N ALA A 211 17.40 6.70 -6.32
CA ALA A 211 18.56 7.57 -6.11
C ALA A 211 19.59 6.95 -5.15
N ALA A 212 19.15 6.22 -4.13
CA ALA A 212 20.01 5.54 -3.17
C ALA A 212 20.68 4.28 -3.75
N GLU A 213 19.96 3.50 -4.55
CA GLU A 213 20.44 2.27 -5.19
C GLU A 213 20.16 2.32 -6.72
N PRO A 214 20.94 3.09 -7.50
CA PRO A 214 20.63 3.37 -8.91
C PRO A 214 20.69 2.15 -9.84
N SER A 215 21.37 1.06 -9.44
CA SER A 215 21.46 -0.20 -10.19
C SER A 215 20.36 -1.21 -9.85
N ARG A 216 19.43 -0.85 -8.96
CA ARG A 216 18.38 -1.76 -8.51
C ARG A 216 17.21 -1.79 -9.49
N GLU A 217 17.20 -2.81 -10.33
CA GLU A 217 16.25 -2.93 -11.43
C GLU A 217 14.79 -2.98 -11.00
N ARG A 218 14.48 -3.69 -9.88
CA ARG A 218 13.10 -3.81 -9.40
C ARG A 218 12.52 -2.47 -8.95
N SER A 219 13.28 -1.66 -8.23
CA SER A 219 12.86 -0.30 -7.83
C SER A 219 12.62 0.58 -9.05
N CYS A 220 13.49 0.50 -10.07
CA CYS A 220 13.31 1.23 -11.33
C CYS A 220 12.06 0.77 -12.09
N HIS A 221 11.82 -0.54 -12.19
CA HIS A 221 10.61 -1.11 -12.81
C HIS A 221 9.33 -0.56 -12.16
N LEU A 222 9.25 -0.61 -10.83
CA LEU A 222 8.10 -0.10 -10.08
C LEU A 222 7.93 1.42 -10.26
N LEU A 223 9.04 2.18 -10.27
CA LEU A 223 9.02 3.62 -10.52
C LEU A 223 8.50 3.94 -11.92
N MET A 224 9.00 3.26 -12.95
CA MET A 224 8.55 3.43 -14.33
C MET A 224 7.05 3.18 -14.45
N LEU A 225 6.56 2.10 -13.85
CA LEU A 225 5.14 1.74 -13.88
C LEU A 225 4.29 2.78 -13.13
N ALA A 226 4.74 3.22 -11.94
CA ALA A 226 4.05 4.25 -11.15
C ALA A 226 3.94 5.57 -11.91
N LEU A 227 5.04 6.05 -12.48
CA LEU A 227 5.11 7.29 -13.27
C LEU A 227 4.22 7.20 -14.53
N TYR A 228 4.27 6.08 -15.25
CA TYR A 228 3.44 5.88 -16.44
C TYR A 228 1.95 5.94 -16.09
N ARG A 229 1.52 5.24 -15.04
CA ARG A 229 0.14 5.25 -14.55
C ARG A 229 -0.32 6.62 -14.04
N ALA A 230 0.62 7.42 -13.53
CA ALA A 230 0.38 8.82 -13.16
C ALA A 230 0.30 9.78 -14.36
N GLY A 231 0.52 9.31 -15.61
CA GLY A 231 0.54 10.13 -16.82
C GLY A 231 1.88 10.80 -17.09
N HIS A 232 2.92 10.46 -16.35
CA HIS A 232 4.28 11.03 -16.45
C HIS A 232 5.17 10.16 -17.34
N GLN A 233 4.71 9.84 -18.57
CA GLN A 233 5.40 8.96 -19.50
C GLN A 233 6.88 9.35 -19.75
N ALA A 234 7.15 10.64 -19.95
CA ALA A 234 8.51 11.11 -20.21
C ALA A 234 9.47 10.88 -19.02
N GLU A 235 8.95 10.94 -17.79
CA GLU A 235 9.73 10.69 -16.58
C GLU A 235 9.99 9.20 -16.37
N ALA A 236 9.02 8.35 -16.72
CA ALA A 236 9.19 6.90 -16.73
C ALA A 236 10.32 6.48 -17.69
N LEU A 237 10.35 7.01 -18.91
CA LEU A 237 11.41 6.72 -19.87
C LEU A 237 12.78 7.23 -19.40
N ARG A 238 12.83 8.42 -18.76
CA ARG A 238 14.07 8.93 -18.15
C ARG A 238 14.57 8.05 -16.99
N ALA A 239 13.67 7.42 -16.23
CA ALA A 239 14.08 6.48 -15.18
C ALA A 239 14.80 5.26 -15.77
N TYR A 240 14.29 4.70 -16.88
CA TYR A 240 14.97 3.64 -17.62
C TYR A 240 16.36 4.05 -18.12
N GLU A 241 16.48 5.23 -18.73
CA GLU A 241 17.76 5.72 -19.25
C GLU A 241 18.81 5.85 -18.14
N ARG A 242 18.43 6.37 -16.95
CA ARG A 242 19.33 6.45 -15.79
C ARG A 242 19.83 5.09 -15.36
N LEU A 243 18.92 4.11 -15.21
CA LEU A 243 19.29 2.73 -14.87
C LEU A 243 20.23 2.12 -15.91
N HIS A 244 19.89 2.26 -17.19
CA HIS A 244 20.70 1.73 -18.29
C HIS A 244 22.13 2.31 -18.29
N GLN A 245 22.26 3.63 -18.12
CA GLN A 245 23.57 4.29 -18.03
C GLN A 245 24.37 3.79 -16.83
N GLN A 246 23.71 3.61 -15.67
CA GLN A 246 24.37 3.15 -14.45
C GLN A 246 24.86 1.71 -14.58
N LEU A 247 24.02 0.79 -15.07
CA LEU A 247 24.38 -0.61 -15.28
C LEU A 247 25.49 -0.76 -16.32
N SER A 248 25.43 0.02 -17.40
CA SER A 248 26.48 0.02 -18.43
C SER A 248 27.82 0.54 -17.88
N LYS A 249 27.78 1.59 -17.08
CA LYS A 249 28.98 2.21 -16.47
C LYS A 249 29.62 1.31 -15.42
N ASP A 250 28.82 0.72 -14.50
CA ASP A 250 29.36 0.01 -13.34
C ASP A 250 29.70 -1.46 -13.67
N PHE A 251 28.91 -2.09 -14.53
CA PHE A 251 28.97 -3.53 -14.79
C PHE A 251 29.14 -3.89 -16.27
N GLY A 252 29.02 -2.95 -17.20
CA GLY A 252 29.09 -3.20 -18.63
C GLY A 252 27.89 -4.01 -19.17
N VAL A 253 26.76 -4.05 -18.45
CA VAL A 253 25.59 -4.86 -18.80
C VAL A 253 24.38 -3.99 -19.17
N GLN A 254 23.44 -4.63 -19.89
CA GLN A 254 22.12 -4.04 -20.20
C GLN A 254 21.12 -4.35 -19.08
N PRO A 255 20.07 -3.53 -18.90
CA PRO A 255 18.97 -3.85 -18.00
C PRO A 255 18.35 -5.22 -18.29
N GLY A 256 17.85 -5.89 -17.27
CA GLY A 256 17.19 -7.17 -17.36
C GLY A 256 15.93 -7.13 -18.24
N ARG A 257 15.45 -8.31 -18.62
CA ARG A 257 14.34 -8.44 -19.57
C ARG A 257 13.07 -7.72 -19.09
N GLU A 258 12.69 -7.86 -17.83
CA GLU A 258 11.46 -7.27 -17.27
C GLU A 258 11.41 -5.74 -17.43
N VAL A 259 12.54 -5.08 -17.14
CA VAL A 259 12.63 -3.61 -17.28
C VAL A 259 12.62 -3.17 -18.75
N ARG A 260 13.26 -3.94 -19.63
CA ARG A 260 13.26 -3.67 -21.08
C ARG A 260 11.87 -3.87 -21.70
N ASP A 261 11.19 -4.96 -21.31
CA ASP A 261 9.84 -5.25 -21.78
C ASP A 261 8.87 -4.15 -21.33
N LEU A 262 8.96 -3.69 -20.07
CA LEU A 262 8.18 -2.55 -19.57
C LEU A 262 8.50 -1.26 -20.33
N HIS A 263 9.77 -0.97 -20.58
CA HIS A 263 10.18 0.21 -21.36
C HIS A 263 9.55 0.20 -22.76
N GLN A 264 9.59 -0.96 -23.45
CA GLN A 264 8.98 -1.09 -24.76
C GLN A 264 7.46 -0.94 -24.72
N ALA A 265 6.82 -1.52 -23.70
CA ALA A 265 5.37 -1.38 -23.50
C ALA A 265 4.94 0.07 -23.23
N ILE A 266 5.75 0.84 -22.46
CA ILE A 266 5.51 2.28 -22.23
C ILE A 266 5.64 3.09 -23.54
N ILE A 267 6.64 2.80 -24.38
CA ILE A 267 6.80 3.44 -25.70
C ILE A 267 5.59 3.17 -26.58
N ASN A 268 5.14 1.91 -26.61
CA ASN A 268 3.99 1.47 -27.40
C ASN A 268 2.64 1.90 -26.80
N GLN A 269 2.65 2.51 -25.62
CA GLN A 269 1.44 2.89 -24.88
C GLN A 269 0.49 1.71 -24.66
N ASP A 270 1.06 0.54 -24.30
CA ASP A 270 0.32 -0.68 -24.12
C ASP A 270 -0.79 -0.51 -23.06
N PRO A 271 -2.07 -0.72 -23.44
CA PRO A 271 -3.19 -0.59 -22.52
C PRO A 271 -3.10 -1.53 -21.29
N ALA A 272 -2.40 -2.67 -21.42
CA ALA A 272 -2.23 -3.63 -20.33
C ALA A 272 -1.39 -3.07 -19.16
N LEU A 273 -0.64 -1.98 -19.36
CA LEU A 273 0.11 -1.32 -18.28
C LEU A 273 -0.77 -0.46 -17.38
N LEU A 274 -1.90 0.00 -17.90
CA LEU A 274 -2.85 0.73 -17.08
C LEU A 274 -3.48 -0.26 -16.09
N PRO A 275 -3.81 0.17 -14.85
CA PRO A 275 -4.56 -0.68 -13.96
C PRO A 275 -5.77 -1.21 -14.76
N SER A 276 -6.02 -2.49 -14.72
CA SER A 276 -7.33 -3.02 -15.07
C SER A 276 -8.30 -2.32 -14.13
N ASP A 277 -9.05 -1.36 -14.68
CA ASP A 277 -9.88 -0.45 -13.92
C ASP A 277 -10.96 -1.21 -13.18
N GLY A 278 -10.93 -1.10 -11.90
CA GLY A 278 -11.92 -1.59 -10.97
C GLY A 278 -11.39 -2.73 -10.11
N PRO A 279 -11.91 -2.87 -8.87
CA PRO A 279 -11.79 -4.13 -8.17
C PRO A 279 -12.25 -5.21 -9.14
N ASP A 280 -11.56 -6.35 -9.20
CA ASP A 280 -12.15 -7.59 -9.70
C ASP A 280 -13.42 -7.75 -8.89
N ILE A 281 -14.50 -7.16 -9.41
CA ILE A 281 -15.82 -7.43 -8.90
C ILE A 281 -15.98 -8.90 -9.23
N ASP A 282 -15.94 -9.72 -8.20
CA ASP A 282 -16.19 -11.14 -8.31
C ASP A 282 -17.62 -11.31 -8.81
N PHE A 283 -17.78 -11.40 -10.14
CA PHE A 283 -19.04 -11.64 -10.83
C PHE A 283 -19.65 -13.01 -10.52
N SER A 284 -19.10 -13.74 -9.55
CA SER A 284 -19.63 -15.02 -9.08
C SER A 284 -20.85 -14.90 -8.15
N SER A 285 -21.19 -13.69 -7.69
CA SER A 285 -22.52 -13.42 -7.10
C SER A 285 -23.52 -13.14 -8.22
N PRO A 286 -24.80 -13.47 -8.10
CA PRO A 286 -25.81 -13.08 -9.08
C PRO A 286 -25.91 -11.55 -9.09
N SER A 287 -25.19 -10.91 -10.02
CA SER A 287 -25.13 -9.48 -10.19
C SER A 287 -26.32 -9.03 -11.04
N ASP A 288 -26.82 -7.86 -10.69
CA ASP A 288 -27.82 -7.18 -11.50
C ASP A 288 -27.09 -6.57 -12.72
N PRO A 289 -27.42 -6.98 -13.96
CA PRO A 289 -26.70 -6.56 -15.16
C PRO A 289 -26.74 -5.04 -15.38
N GLU A 290 -27.76 -4.36 -14.88
CA GLU A 290 -27.88 -2.90 -14.93
C GLU A 290 -26.88 -2.22 -13.99
N LEU A 291 -26.63 -2.81 -12.81
CA LEU A 291 -25.63 -2.31 -11.85
C LEU A 291 -24.20 -2.47 -12.40
N ASP A 292 -23.91 -3.62 -13.00
CA ASP A 292 -22.62 -3.88 -13.65
C ASP A 292 -22.34 -2.90 -14.79
N LEU A 293 -23.36 -2.57 -15.57
CA LEU A 293 -23.23 -1.56 -16.64
C LEU A 293 -22.97 -0.17 -16.08
N LEU A 294 -23.56 0.20 -14.95
CA LEU A 294 -23.29 1.48 -14.28
C LEU A 294 -21.83 1.58 -13.79
N PHE A 295 -21.29 0.52 -13.22
CA PHE A 295 -19.88 0.47 -12.84
C PHE A 295 -18.95 0.50 -14.04
N ALA A 296 -19.27 -0.21 -15.13
CA ALA A 296 -18.50 -0.16 -16.37
C ALA A 296 -18.49 1.24 -16.99
N LEU A 297 -19.61 1.96 -16.97
CA LEU A 297 -19.70 3.34 -17.44
C LEU A 297 -18.93 4.31 -16.52
N LEU A 298 -18.93 4.10 -15.21
CA LEU A 298 -18.10 4.88 -14.28
C LEU A 298 -16.60 4.69 -14.57
N ALA A 299 -16.17 3.44 -14.77
CA ALA A 299 -14.79 3.13 -15.17
C ALA A 299 -14.43 3.79 -16.50
N LEU A 300 -15.33 3.79 -17.48
CA LEU A 300 -15.13 4.48 -18.76
C LEU A 300 -14.93 5.99 -18.59
N VAL A 301 -15.77 6.63 -17.75
CA VAL A 301 -15.69 8.06 -17.41
C VAL A 301 -14.35 8.40 -16.76
N GLN A 302 -13.89 7.58 -15.84
CA GLN A 302 -12.58 7.72 -15.18
C GLN A 302 -11.43 7.64 -16.19
N ARG A 303 -11.46 6.62 -17.06
CA ARG A 303 -10.41 6.35 -18.04
C ARG A 303 -10.34 7.42 -19.14
N GLN A 304 -11.49 7.79 -19.69
CA GLN A 304 -11.53 8.78 -20.77
C GLN A 304 -11.45 10.22 -20.28
N ARG A 305 -11.62 10.45 -18.97
CA ARG A 305 -11.76 11.80 -18.36
C ARG A 305 -12.77 12.64 -19.14
N ARG A 306 -13.90 12.03 -19.43
CA ARG A 306 -15.01 12.69 -20.14
C ARG A 306 -16.29 12.49 -19.35
N PRO A 307 -17.12 13.54 -19.25
CA PRO A 307 -18.42 13.41 -18.60
C PRO A 307 -19.32 12.46 -19.40
N HIS A 308 -20.14 11.71 -18.70
CA HIS A 308 -21.17 10.84 -19.28
C HIS A 308 -22.47 10.96 -18.50
N VAL A 309 -23.60 10.82 -19.20
CA VAL A 309 -24.91 10.82 -18.59
C VAL A 309 -25.54 9.46 -18.77
N VAL A 310 -26.08 8.92 -17.69
CA VAL A 310 -26.88 7.68 -17.72
C VAL A 310 -28.30 8.02 -17.28
N THR A 311 -29.26 7.61 -18.07
CA THR A 311 -30.66 7.70 -17.69
C THR A 311 -31.21 6.30 -17.43
N LEU A 312 -31.66 6.06 -16.20
CA LEU A 312 -32.39 4.86 -15.83
C LEU A 312 -33.88 5.13 -16.15
N ALA A 313 -34.39 4.54 -17.22
CA ALA A 313 -35.74 4.72 -17.67
C ALA A 313 -36.62 3.50 -17.32
N GLY A 314 -37.76 3.74 -16.68
CA GLY A 314 -38.69 2.64 -16.33
C GLY A 314 -39.90 3.12 -15.57
N GLY A 315 -40.90 2.25 -15.46
CA GLY A 315 -42.16 2.53 -14.80
C GLY A 315 -42.06 2.62 -13.28
N PRO A 316 -43.13 3.06 -12.61
CA PRO A 316 -43.16 3.10 -11.13
C PRO A 316 -42.97 1.70 -10.54
N GLY A 317 -41.95 1.53 -9.68
CA GLY A 317 -41.58 0.26 -9.08
C GLY A 317 -40.56 -0.55 -9.88
N GLY A 318 -39.99 -0.02 -10.97
CA GLY A 318 -38.99 -0.65 -11.85
C GLY A 318 -37.55 -0.80 -11.30
N GLY A 319 -37.36 -0.77 -9.97
CA GLY A 319 -36.03 -1.05 -9.42
C GLY A 319 -35.05 0.12 -9.44
N GLN A 320 -35.34 1.23 -10.12
CA GLN A 320 -34.44 2.40 -10.27
C GLN A 320 -33.90 2.93 -8.95
N GLY A 321 -34.76 3.09 -7.93
CA GLY A 321 -34.38 3.58 -6.62
C GLY A 321 -33.46 2.61 -5.88
N TRP A 322 -33.68 1.30 -6.06
CA TRP A 322 -32.80 0.28 -5.51
C TRP A 322 -31.43 0.32 -6.17
N LEU A 323 -31.35 0.36 -7.51
CA LEU A 323 -30.10 0.47 -8.27
C LEU A 323 -29.27 1.69 -7.84
N LEU A 324 -29.92 2.86 -7.68
CA LEU A 324 -29.24 4.07 -7.22
C LEU A 324 -28.75 3.97 -5.78
N SER A 325 -29.56 3.35 -4.91
CA SER A 325 -29.19 3.14 -3.50
C SER A 325 -27.99 2.20 -3.39
N GLU A 326 -27.99 1.10 -4.16
CA GLU A 326 -26.91 0.13 -4.18
C GLU A 326 -25.63 0.71 -4.78
N LEU A 327 -25.72 1.39 -5.93
CA LEU A 327 -24.59 2.14 -6.52
C LEU A 327 -24.01 3.13 -5.52
N ALA A 328 -24.84 3.97 -4.89
CA ALA A 328 -24.38 4.97 -3.94
C ALA A 328 -23.79 4.36 -2.67
N SER A 329 -24.29 3.22 -2.21
CA SER A 329 -23.78 2.47 -1.05
C SER A 329 -22.38 1.94 -1.34
N THR A 330 -22.23 1.23 -2.46
CA THR A 330 -20.96 0.64 -2.90
C THR A 330 -19.87 1.71 -3.11
N LEU A 331 -20.23 2.81 -3.81
CA LEU A 331 -19.29 3.91 -4.06
C LEU A 331 -18.85 4.66 -2.80
N ARG A 332 -19.72 4.76 -1.77
CA ARG A 332 -19.34 5.35 -0.49
C ARG A 332 -18.40 4.46 0.32
N GLN A 333 -18.58 3.13 0.24
CA GLN A 333 -17.71 2.17 0.90
C GLN A 333 -16.30 2.17 0.29
N ASP A 334 -16.21 2.33 -1.02
CA ASP A 334 -14.94 2.41 -1.75
C ASP A 334 -14.14 3.70 -1.44
N GLY A 335 -14.83 4.79 -1.10
CA GLY A 335 -14.19 6.06 -0.71
C GLY A 335 -13.40 6.79 -1.81
N GLN A 336 -13.24 6.18 -2.99
CA GLN A 336 -12.49 6.72 -4.13
C GLN A 336 -13.31 7.70 -4.98
N VAL A 337 -14.63 7.64 -4.88
CA VAL A 337 -15.58 8.41 -5.67
C VAL A 337 -16.33 9.40 -4.79
N THR A 338 -16.58 10.60 -5.29
CA THR A 338 -17.47 11.54 -4.61
C THR A 338 -18.89 11.35 -5.15
N VAL A 339 -19.83 11.01 -4.27
CA VAL A 339 -21.24 10.86 -4.64
C VAL A 339 -22.03 12.07 -4.17
N TRP A 340 -22.74 12.72 -5.10
CA TRP A 340 -23.55 13.90 -4.84
C TRP A 340 -25.02 13.63 -5.21
N HIS A 341 -25.91 13.76 -4.25
CA HIS A 341 -27.33 13.65 -4.51
C HIS A 341 -27.95 15.03 -4.76
N VAL A 342 -28.58 15.17 -5.90
CA VAL A 342 -29.33 16.37 -6.28
C VAL A 342 -30.80 16.14 -5.95
N ARG A 343 -31.39 17.06 -5.20
CA ARG A 343 -32.85 17.04 -4.96
C ARG A 343 -33.54 17.78 -6.10
N THR A 344 -34.33 17.06 -6.86
CA THR A 344 -35.15 17.64 -7.92
C THR A 344 -36.39 18.26 -7.29
N GLY A 345 -36.54 19.57 -7.42
CA GLY A 345 -37.79 20.28 -7.14
C GLY A 345 -38.60 20.46 -8.45
N PRO A 346 -39.84 20.99 -8.37
CA PRO A 346 -40.67 21.23 -9.55
C PRO A 346 -40.07 22.26 -10.52
N ASP A 347 -39.10 23.05 -10.08
CA ASP A 347 -38.41 24.07 -10.87
C ASP A 347 -37.07 23.56 -11.42
N GLY A 348 -36.97 23.40 -12.75
CA GLY A 348 -35.73 23.00 -13.42
C GLY A 348 -34.52 23.90 -13.15
N ALA A 349 -34.71 25.12 -12.70
CA ALA A 349 -33.64 26.03 -12.29
C ALA A 349 -32.82 25.50 -11.10
N ALA A 350 -33.45 24.86 -10.13
CA ALA A 350 -32.77 24.28 -8.97
C ALA A 350 -31.83 23.12 -9.37
N LEU A 351 -32.22 22.31 -10.36
CA LEU A 351 -31.38 21.22 -10.89
C LEU A 351 -30.08 21.78 -11.47
N GLY A 352 -30.14 22.85 -12.26
CA GLY A 352 -28.97 23.48 -12.89
C GLY A 352 -28.01 24.06 -11.86
N ASP A 353 -28.53 24.69 -10.80
CA ASP A 353 -27.72 25.25 -9.72
C ASP A 353 -27.04 24.19 -8.87
N ASP A 354 -27.73 23.10 -8.57
CA ASP A 354 -27.19 21.97 -7.81
C ASP A 354 -26.14 21.21 -8.60
N LEU A 355 -26.35 20.99 -9.91
CA LEU A 355 -25.37 20.37 -10.81
C LEU A 355 -24.11 21.24 -10.93
N ARG A 356 -24.27 22.58 -11.05
CA ARG A 356 -23.12 23.51 -11.08
C ARG A 356 -22.40 23.55 -9.72
N ALA A 357 -23.14 23.44 -8.61
CA ALA A 357 -22.55 23.35 -7.26
C ALA A 357 -21.73 22.06 -7.07
N ALA A 358 -22.23 20.94 -7.54
CA ALA A 358 -21.51 19.65 -7.56
C ALA A 358 -20.22 19.76 -8.41
N LEU A 359 -20.32 20.36 -9.59
CA LEU A 359 -19.17 20.54 -10.49
C LEU A 359 -18.08 21.44 -9.92
N ARG A 360 -18.43 22.50 -9.17
CA ARG A 360 -17.45 23.36 -8.45
C ARG A 360 -16.64 22.61 -7.41
N ARG A 361 -17.12 21.47 -6.91
CA ARG A 361 -16.41 20.59 -5.95
C ARG A 361 -15.70 19.44 -6.60
N ALA A 362 -15.92 19.23 -7.90
CA ALA A 362 -15.23 18.21 -8.67
C ALA A 362 -13.73 18.53 -8.77
N THR A 363 -12.92 17.48 -8.66
CA THR A 363 -11.48 17.59 -8.89
C THR A 363 -11.09 16.74 -10.10
N PRO A 364 -10.05 17.10 -10.85
CA PRO A 364 -9.59 16.32 -12.00
C PRO A 364 -9.10 14.90 -11.63
N TYR A 365 -8.86 14.67 -10.34
CA TYR A 365 -8.22 13.47 -9.81
C TYR A 365 -9.19 12.52 -9.10
N ARG A 366 -10.40 12.98 -8.79
CA ARG A 366 -11.39 12.17 -8.09
C ARG A 366 -12.71 12.19 -8.87
N PRO A 367 -13.22 11.01 -9.28
CA PRO A 367 -14.48 10.94 -10.02
C PRO A 367 -15.62 11.49 -9.20
N LEU A 368 -16.53 12.19 -9.87
CA LEU A 368 -17.75 12.69 -9.30
C LEU A 368 -18.94 11.93 -9.90
N VAL A 369 -19.74 11.30 -9.06
CA VAL A 369 -21.04 10.73 -9.44
C VAL A 369 -22.15 11.62 -8.92
N VAL A 370 -22.95 12.14 -9.80
CA VAL A 370 -24.11 12.96 -9.46
C VAL A 370 -25.37 12.15 -9.72
N VAL A 371 -26.20 12.00 -8.70
CA VAL A 371 -27.46 11.27 -8.78
C VAL A 371 -28.61 12.26 -8.68
N ALA A 372 -29.51 12.25 -9.68
CA ALA A 372 -30.72 13.06 -9.67
C ALA A 372 -31.94 12.17 -9.96
N GLU A 373 -32.87 12.12 -8.99
CA GLU A 373 -34.04 11.28 -9.05
C GLU A 373 -35.29 12.05 -9.56
N ASN A 374 -36.21 11.31 -10.19
CA ASN A 374 -37.52 11.81 -10.55
C ASN A 374 -37.54 13.03 -11.50
N LEU A 375 -36.64 13.03 -12.49
CA LEU A 375 -36.54 14.14 -13.43
C LEU A 375 -37.80 14.36 -14.29
N HIS A 376 -38.64 13.37 -14.40
CA HIS A 376 -39.93 13.47 -15.11
C HIS A 376 -40.92 14.45 -14.45
N ASP A 377 -40.71 14.79 -13.17
CA ASP A 377 -41.51 15.78 -12.44
C ASP A 377 -40.98 17.22 -12.62
N VAL A 378 -39.82 17.34 -13.26
CA VAL A 378 -39.17 18.65 -13.52
C VAL A 378 -39.70 19.22 -14.84
N GLY A 379 -40.16 20.46 -14.84
CA GLY A 379 -40.59 21.18 -16.02
C GLY A 379 -39.53 21.31 -17.12
N GLY A 380 -39.83 21.95 -18.22
CA GLY A 380 -38.92 22.12 -19.37
C GLY A 380 -37.56 22.72 -18.99
N GLY A 381 -36.53 22.44 -19.83
CA GLY A 381 -35.17 22.98 -19.66
C GLY A 381 -34.15 21.97 -19.09
N VAL A 382 -34.57 20.72 -18.81
CA VAL A 382 -33.69 19.65 -18.30
C VAL A 382 -32.56 19.35 -19.32
N PRO A 383 -32.82 19.18 -20.63
CA PRO A 383 -31.76 18.91 -21.61
C PRO A 383 -30.70 20.02 -21.66
N GLU A 384 -31.13 21.27 -21.65
CA GLU A 384 -30.26 22.45 -21.69
C GLU A 384 -29.38 22.54 -20.46
N CYS A 385 -29.95 22.32 -19.27
CA CYS A 385 -29.21 22.33 -18.00
C CYS A 385 -28.18 21.22 -17.94
N VAL A 386 -28.55 19.99 -18.26
CA VAL A 386 -27.64 18.84 -18.25
C VAL A 386 -26.55 19.01 -19.33
N GLY A 387 -26.95 19.42 -20.53
CA GLY A 387 -26.02 19.67 -21.63
C GLY A 387 -25.02 20.79 -21.34
N GLU A 388 -25.43 21.87 -20.63
CA GLU A 388 -24.53 22.94 -20.20
C GLU A 388 -23.50 22.40 -19.18
N VAL A 389 -23.94 21.64 -18.19
CA VAL A 389 -23.06 21.05 -17.18
C VAL A 389 -22.05 20.11 -17.81
N ILE A 390 -22.46 19.24 -18.73
CA ILE A 390 -21.59 18.32 -19.46
C ILE A 390 -20.54 19.07 -20.28
N ARG A 391 -20.93 20.15 -20.97
CA ARG A 391 -19.98 20.98 -21.73
C ARG A 391 -19.00 21.72 -20.82
N THR A 392 -19.48 22.20 -19.67
CA THR A 392 -18.65 22.93 -18.68
C THR A 392 -17.71 22.00 -17.92
N ALA A 393 -18.07 20.72 -17.72
CA ALA A 393 -17.26 19.73 -17.03
C ALA A 393 -15.93 19.44 -17.74
N GLY A 394 -15.86 19.60 -19.06
CA GLY A 394 -14.61 19.49 -19.82
C GLY A 394 -13.94 18.11 -19.68
N ARG A 395 -12.79 18.07 -19.02
CA ARG A 395 -12.02 16.84 -18.73
C ARG A 395 -12.21 16.30 -17.31
N THR A 396 -13.24 16.73 -16.62
CA THR A 396 -13.57 16.21 -15.29
C THR A 396 -14.22 14.83 -15.43
N PRO A 397 -13.77 13.82 -14.70
CA PRO A 397 -14.42 12.50 -14.67
C PRO A 397 -15.75 12.61 -13.92
N LEU A 398 -16.84 12.87 -14.67
CA LEU A 398 -18.18 13.12 -14.17
C LEU A 398 -19.16 12.09 -14.73
N LEU A 399 -19.80 11.31 -13.88
CA LEU A 399 -20.94 10.47 -14.22
C LEU A 399 -22.21 11.10 -13.63
N VAL A 400 -23.17 11.43 -14.47
CA VAL A 400 -24.49 11.90 -14.04
C VAL A 400 -25.48 10.77 -14.24
N VAL A 401 -26.10 10.30 -13.15
CA VAL A 401 -27.13 9.24 -13.19
C VAL A 401 -28.49 9.86 -12.89
N LEU A 402 -29.38 9.72 -13.83
CA LEU A 402 -30.70 10.33 -13.80
C LEU A 402 -31.80 9.24 -13.80
N THR A 403 -32.92 9.45 -13.13
CA THR A 403 -34.08 8.57 -13.26
C THR A 403 -35.22 9.26 -13.96
N ALA A 404 -35.86 8.52 -14.88
CA ALA A 404 -36.99 8.98 -15.66
C ALA A 404 -38.05 7.84 -15.85
N ARG A 405 -39.33 8.21 -16.05
CA ARG A 405 -40.40 7.22 -16.24
C ARG A 405 -40.46 6.62 -17.65
N ALA A 406 -39.76 7.23 -18.60
CA ALA A 406 -39.68 6.79 -19.99
C ALA A 406 -38.34 7.24 -20.60
N GLU A 407 -38.09 6.86 -21.85
CA GLU A 407 -36.92 7.31 -22.59
C GLU A 407 -36.81 8.84 -22.63
N PRO A 408 -35.59 9.39 -22.40
CA PRO A 408 -35.39 10.84 -22.35
C PRO A 408 -35.86 11.62 -23.58
N GLU A 409 -35.65 11.10 -24.78
CA GLU A 409 -36.08 11.74 -26.01
C GLU A 409 -37.61 11.85 -26.11
N SER A 410 -38.35 10.89 -25.51
CA SER A 410 -39.82 10.90 -25.43
C SER A 410 -40.34 11.93 -24.43
N LEU A 411 -39.58 12.17 -23.33
CA LEU A 411 -39.93 13.12 -22.28
C LEU A 411 -39.48 14.54 -22.63
N TRP A 412 -38.32 14.64 -23.25
CA TRP A 412 -37.69 15.91 -23.62
C TRP A 412 -37.19 15.84 -25.09
N PRO A 413 -37.99 16.26 -26.05
CA PRO A 413 -37.57 16.30 -27.46
C PRO A 413 -36.31 17.12 -27.64
N GLY A 414 -35.32 16.56 -28.34
CA GLY A 414 -33.99 17.18 -28.52
C GLY A 414 -32.96 16.76 -27.48
N TRP A 415 -33.24 15.83 -26.57
CA TRP A 415 -32.30 15.32 -25.58
C TRP A 415 -30.99 14.85 -26.20
N ASN A 416 -31.03 14.00 -27.22
CA ASN A 416 -29.85 13.44 -27.87
C ASN A 416 -28.97 14.49 -28.53
N ALA A 417 -29.54 15.63 -28.93
CA ALA A 417 -28.78 16.77 -29.47
C ALA A 417 -28.16 17.61 -28.37
N ALA A 418 -28.83 17.79 -27.24
CA ALA A 418 -28.35 18.57 -26.11
C ALA A 418 -27.32 17.82 -25.25
N VAL A 419 -27.45 16.48 -25.14
CA VAL A 419 -26.64 15.59 -24.27
C VAL A 419 -25.98 14.48 -25.12
N PRO A 420 -24.95 14.78 -25.90
CA PRO A 420 -24.40 13.86 -26.90
C PRO A 420 -23.69 12.62 -26.32
N TRP A 421 -23.34 12.64 -25.04
CA TRP A 421 -22.69 11.51 -24.35
C TRP A 421 -23.65 10.95 -23.29
N SER A 422 -24.74 10.36 -23.74
CA SER A 422 -25.74 9.76 -22.88
C SER A 422 -26.00 8.29 -23.25
N THR A 423 -26.31 7.50 -22.22
CA THR A 423 -26.77 6.12 -22.33
C THR A 423 -28.10 5.98 -21.60
N THR A 424 -29.08 5.33 -22.22
CA THR A 424 -30.31 5.00 -21.53
C THR A 424 -30.35 3.51 -21.21
N ILE A 425 -30.64 3.18 -19.95
CA ILE A 425 -30.83 1.82 -19.46
C ILE A 425 -32.30 1.67 -19.11
N MET A 426 -32.94 0.68 -19.70
CA MET A 426 -34.34 0.34 -19.39
C MET A 426 -34.34 -0.58 -18.16
N VAL A 427 -35.08 -0.22 -17.12
CA VAL A 427 -35.13 -0.90 -15.81
C VAL A 427 -36.57 -1.30 -15.48
#